data_f95aa8a99d377de50222a0194c196d17
#
_entry.id   f95aa8a99d377de50222a0194c196d17
#
_cell.length_a   1.000
_cell.length_b   1.000
_cell.length_c   1.000
_cell.angle_alpha   90.00
_cell.angle_beta   90.00
_cell.angle_gamma   90.00
#
_symmetry.space_group_name_H-M   'P 1'
#
loop_
_entity.id
_entity.type
_entity.pdbx_description
1 polymer ?
#
loop_
_entity_poly.entity_id
_entity_poly.type
_entity_poly.pdbx_seq_one_letter_code
_entity_poly.pdbx_strand_id
1 'polypeptide(L)'
;MLKNIPIENGWFLLQFKPNSHGIAESNLNRQGFDTFLPYEEITEYHNNKLKTIKRPLFPGYMFISLNKKNAPWKKVNSTYGV
;
A
#
# COMPACT_ATOMS: atom_id res chain seq x y z
N MET A 1 14.92 0.19 0.91
CA MET A 1 14.90 -1.10 0.20
C MET A 1 13.51 -1.71 0.24
N LEU A 2 12.98 -2.01 -0.88
CA LEU A 2 11.62 -2.52 -0.97
C LEU A 2 11.61 -4.03 -1.06
N LYS A 3 10.59 -4.61 -0.44
CA LYS A 3 10.38 -6.05 -0.52
C LYS A 3 9.11 -6.29 -1.31
N ASN A 4 9.27 -6.92 -2.45
CA ASN A 4 8.17 -7.24 -3.34
C ASN A 4 7.94 -8.74 -3.23
N ILE A 5 7.12 -9.13 -2.26
CA ILE A 5 6.91 -10.52 -1.93
C ILE A 5 5.75 -11.06 -2.75
N PRO A 6 5.99 -12.05 -3.62
CA PRO A 6 4.91 -12.65 -4.39
C PRO A 6 3.94 -13.40 -3.46
N ILE A 7 2.66 -13.19 -3.69
CA ILE A 7 1.61 -13.86 -2.92
C ILE A 7 0.95 -14.94 -3.79
N GLU A 8 0.27 -14.53 -4.85
CA GLU A 8 -0.30 -15.44 -5.82
C GLU A 8 -0.83 -14.69 -7.04
N ASN A 9 -0.92 -15.36 -8.18
CA ASN A 9 -1.61 -14.86 -9.38
C ASN A 9 -1.29 -13.42 -9.77
N GLY A 10 -0.01 -13.06 -9.71
CA GLY A 10 0.40 -11.73 -10.10
C GLY A 10 0.25 -10.67 -9.02
N TRP A 11 -0.21 -11.05 -7.83
CA TRP A 11 -0.27 -10.15 -6.69
C TRP A 11 1.01 -10.25 -5.86
N PHE A 12 1.45 -9.10 -5.39
CA PHE A 12 2.67 -8.99 -4.60
C PHE A 12 2.42 -8.11 -3.39
N LEU A 13 3.14 -8.38 -2.32
CA LEU A 13 3.14 -7.53 -1.15
C LEU A 13 4.21 -6.47 -1.34
N LEU A 14 3.80 -5.20 -1.27
CA LEU A 14 4.69 -4.07 -1.51
C LEU A 14 4.81 -3.24 -0.25
N GLN A 15 6.05 -2.97 0.15
CA GLN A 15 6.31 -2.12 1.30
C GLN A 15 6.29 -0.66 0.87
N PHE A 16 5.68 0.19 1.68
CA PHE A 16 5.70 1.63 1.45
C PHE A 16 6.37 2.34 2.63
N LYS A 17 6.77 3.59 2.38
CA LYS A 17 7.45 4.38 3.40
C LYS A 17 6.49 4.76 4.53
N PRO A 18 7.00 4.96 5.75
CA PRO A 18 6.17 5.34 6.88
C PRO A 18 5.27 6.53 6.56
N ASN A 19 4.00 6.42 6.96
CA ASN A 19 3.00 7.48 6.78
C ASN A 19 2.80 7.91 5.33
N SER A 20 3.15 7.05 4.38
CA SER A 20 3.09 7.38 2.96
C SER A 20 2.13 6.49 2.17
N HIS A 21 1.21 5.82 2.85
CA HIS A 21 0.30 4.88 2.17
C HIS A 21 -0.58 5.57 1.12
N GLY A 22 -1.15 6.72 1.45
CA GLY A 22 -2.01 7.45 0.51
C GLY A 22 -1.23 7.97 -0.69
N ILE A 23 -0.02 8.48 -0.47
CA ILE A 23 0.84 8.97 -1.54
C ILE A 23 1.29 7.83 -2.44
N ALA A 24 1.71 6.72 -1.85
CA ALA A 24 2.16 5.56 -2.60
C ALA A 24 1.03 4.99 -3.46
N GLU A 25 -0.14 4.79 -2.86
CA GLU A 25 -1.29 4.24 -3.58
C GLU A 25 -1.71 5.16 -4.72
N SER A 26 -1.83 6.45 -4.46
CA SER A 26 -2.22 7.43 -5.47
C SER A 26 -1.27 7.44 -6.66
N ASN A 27 0.04 7.45 -6.37
CA ASN A 27 1.04 7.49 -7.43
C ASN A 27 1.14 6.20 -8.21
N LEU A 28 0.94 5.06 -7.56
CA LEU A 28 0.90 3.77 -8.26
C LEU A 28 -0.33 3.68 -9.17
N ASN A 29 -1.50 4.06 -8.66
CA ASN A 29 -2.72 4.03 -9.44
C ASN A 29 -2.65 4.99 -10.63
N ARG A 30 -2.02 6.15 -10.47
CA ARG A 30 -1.84 7.11 -11.56
C ARG A 30 -1.00 6.52 -12.68
N GLN A 31 -0.06 5.65 -12.36
CA GLN A 31 0.76 4.97 -13.36
C GLN A 31 0.08 3.76 -13.97
N GLY A 32 -1.15 3.46 -13.55
CA GLY A 32 -1.92 2.36 -14.11
C GLY A 32 -1.78 1.04 -13.37
N PHE A 33 -1.16 1.03 -12.21
CA PHE A 33 -1.04 -0.20 -11.42
C PHE A 33 -2.27 -0.41 -10.56
N ASP A 34 -2.73 -1.65 -10.50
CA ASP A 34 -3.83 -2.03 -9.61
C ASP A 34 -3.27 -2.30 -8.22
N THR A 35 -3.84 -1.65 -7.23
CA THR A 35 -3.41 -1.81 -5.84
C THR A 35 -4.59 -2.18 -4.95
N PHE A 36 -4.28 -2.79 -3.82
CA PHE A 36 -5.26 -3.08 -2.79
C PHE A 36 -4.66 -2.74 -1.44
N LEU A 37 -5.25 -1.77 -0.79
CA LEU A 37 -4.80 -1.31 0.52
C LEU A 37 -5.96 -1.42 1.49
N PRO A 38 -6.10 -2.57 2.17
CA PRO A 38 -7.20 -2.73 3.11
C PRO A 38 -6.98 -1.89 4.36
N TYR A 39 -8.08 -1.40 4.89
CA TYR A 39 -8.09 -0.58 6.11
C TYR A 39 -8.88 -1.28 7.20
N GLU A 40 -8.55 -0.96 8.43
CA GLU A 40 -9.38 -1.31 9.57
C GLU A 40 -9.89 -0.02 10.21
N GLU A 41 -11.04 -0.11 10.85
CA GLU A 41 -11.57 1.00 11.61
C GLU A 41 -11.33 0.73 13.09
N ILE A 42 -10.80 1.74 13.79
CA ILE A 42 -10.60 1.66 15.22
C ILE A 42 -11.32 2.81 15.87
N THR A 43 -11.95 2.51 17.00
CA THR A 43 -12.57 3.55 17.81
C THR A 43 -11.71 3.77 19.03
N GLU A 44 -11.32 5.00 19.26
CA GLU A 44 -10.49 5.34 20.40
C GLU A 44 -10.97 6.62 21.08
N TYR A 45 -10.61 6.75 22.35
CA TYR A 45 -10.92 7.95 23.10
C TYR A 45 -9.90 9.04 22.79
N HIS A 46 -10.41 10.20 22.45
CA HIS A 46 -9.58 11.36 22.20
C HIS A 46 -10.29 12.59 22.73
N ASN A 47 -9.67 13.28 23.70
CA ASN A 47 -10.28 14.46 24.34
C ASN A 47 -11.69 14.18 24.88
N ASN A 48 -11.87 13.04 25.57
CA ASN A 48 -13.13 12.59 26.13
C ASN A 48 -14.24 12.33 25.12
N LYS A 49 -13.86 12.11 23.86
CA LYS A 49 -14.79 11.75 22.79
C LYS A 49 -14.35 10.47 22.12
N LEU A 50 -15.33 9.65 21.74
CA LEU A 50 -15.07 8.49 20.92
C LEU A 50 -14.87 8.94 19.48
N LYS A 51 -13.77 8.51 18.89
CA LYS A 51 -13.43 8.87 17.52
C LYS A 51 -13.08 7.60 16.76
N THR A 52 -13.71 7.43 15.59
CA THR A 52 -13.41 6.32 14.71
C THR A 52 -12.42 6.78 13.66
N ILE A 53 -11.30 6.06 13.53
CA ILE A 53 -10.28 6.37 12.54
C ILE A 53 -10.02 5.15 11.68
N LYS A 54 -9.60 5.40 10.45
CA LYS A 54 -9.17 4.37 9.51
C LYS A 54 -7.67 4.32 9.47
N ARG A 55 -7.13 3.11 9.47
CA ARG A 55 -5.69 2.93 9.27
C ARG A 55 -5.42 1.67 8.45
N PRO A 56 -4.27 1.58 7.78
CA PRO A 56 -3.95 0.37 7.02
C PRO A 56 -3.98 -0.86 7.92
N LEU A 57 -4.63 -1.91 7.42
CA LEU A 57 -4.75 -3.17 8.16
C LEU A 57 -3.37 -3.83 8.37
N PHE A 58 -2.50 -3.71 7.37
CA PHE A 58 -1.13 -4.21 7.44
C PHE A 58 -0.19 -3.02 7.40
N PRO A 59 0.25 -2.51 8.56
CA PRO A 59 1.11 -1.32 8.59
C PRO A 59 2.36 -1.48 7.74
N GLY A 60 2.57 -0.54 6.82
CA GLY A 60 3.74 -0.54 5.97
C GLY A 60 3.62 -1.34 4.69
N TYR A 61 2.49 -2.01 4.44
CA TYR A 61 2.35 -2.89 3.28
C TYR A 61 1.02 -2.69 2.56
N MET A 62 1.07 -2.84 1.25
CA MET A 62 -0.11 -2.89 0.40
C MET A 62 0.08 -3.99 -0.63
N PHE A 63 -1.00 -4.34 -1.32
CA PHE A 63 -0.95 -5.33 -2.38
C PHE A 63 -0.92 -4.63 -3.73
N ILE A 64 -0.13 -5.16 -4.65
CA ILE A 64 -0.05 -4.64 -6.02
C ILE A 64 -0.13 -5.81 -6.99
N SER A 65 -0.86 -5.62 -8.09
CA SER A 65 -0.99 -6.63 -9.14
C SER A 65 -0.09 -6.28 -10.31
N LEU A 66 0.78 -7.19 -10.69
CA LEU A 66 1.73 -6.99 -11.78
C LEU A 66 1.85 -8.24 -12.63
N ASN A 67 2.12 -8.04 -13.92
CA ASN A 67 2.44 -9.14 -14.82
C ASN A 67 3.87 -9.60 -14.53
N LYS A 68 4.03 -10.86 -14.12
CA LYS A 68 5.33 -11.41 -13.72
C LYS A 68 6.38 -11.34 -14.82
N LYS A 69 5.99 -11.56 -16.07
CA LYS A 69 6.95 -11.60 -17.18
C LYS A 69 7.57 -10.24 -17.48
N ASN A 70 6.78 -9.20 -17.36
CA ASN A 70 7.20 -7.86 -17.70
C ASN A 70 6.96 -6.89 -16.55
N ALA A 71 7.08 -7.40 -15.32
CA ALA A 71 6.81 -6.59 -14.14
C ALA A 71 7.78 -5.40 -14.09
N PRO A 72 7.29 -4.16 -14.15
CA PRO A 72 8.16 -2.98 -14.16
C PRO A 72 8.58 -2.61 -12.74
N TRP A 73 9.30 -3.49 -12.09
CA TRP A 73 9.72 -3.31 -10.70
C TRP A 73 10.51 -2.03 -10.46
N LYS A 74 11.35 -1.67 -11.42
CA LYS A 74 12.12 -0.44 -11.30
C LYS A 74 11.21 0.78 -11.21
N LYS A 75 10.17 0.80 -12.02
CA LYS A 75 9.20 1.89 -12.02
C LYS A 75 8.38 1.91 -10.73
N VAL A 76 7.96 0.74 -10.27
CA VAL A 76 7.24 0.60 -9.02
C VAL A 76 8.10 1.07 -7.85
N ASN A 77 9.33 0.58 -7.79
CA ASN A 77 10.24 0.87 -6.68
C ASN A 77 10.69 2.33 -6.65
N SER A 78 10.63 3.03 -7.76
CA SER A 78 10.97 4.45 -7.80
C SER A 78 9.76 5.36 -7.63
N THR A 79 8.58 4.79 -7.42
CA THR A 79 7.37 5.57 -7.18
C THR A 79 7.46 6.27 -5.83
N TYR A 80 7.07 7.53 -5.81
CA TYR A 80 7.13 8.32 -4.58
C TYR A 80 6.19 7.73 -3.53
N GLY A 81 6.72 7.50 -2.34
CA GLY A 81 5.98 6.89 -1.24
C GLY A 81 6.26 5.40 -1.06
N VAL A 82 6.84 4.79 -2.08
CA VAL A 82 7.19 3.36 -2.05
C VAL A 82 8.61 3.15 -1.54
#